data_2f39b1e492be56a10bea72f443f22f2c
#
_entry.id   2f39b1e492be56a10bea72f443f22f2c
#
_cell.length_a   1.000
_cell.length_b   1.000
_cell.length_c   1.000
_cell.angle_alpha   90.00
_cell.angle_beta   90.00
_cell.angle_gamma   90.00
#
_symmetry.space_group_name_H-M   'P 1'
#
loop_
_entity.id
_entity.type
_entity.pdbx_description
1 polymer ?
#
loop_
_entity_poly.entity_id
_entity_poly.type
_entity_poly.pdbx_seq_one_letter_code
_entity_poly.pdbx_strand_id
1 'polypeptide(L)'
;MTQTFSQSTIPFKAWDLDLLVDYVLKFHHRYIRKQGEELVIRLNSLAANHPELNRVVDHFRNSVADLDLHCQKEENILFPYILDIFNAAEYGQEHAPFHCGTIQHPINAMMADHNDEIERHERIAELTNDYTAPEGAEPEYVKALADLRQFRDNLFEHIFVENEIMFPRALMME
;
A
#
# COMPACT_ATOMS: atom_id res chain seq x y z
N MET A 1 6.89 14.73 -12.47
CA MET A 1 7.74 15.14 -11.30
C MET A 1 8.17 13.86 -10.61
N THR A 2 9.46 13.65 -10.45
CA THR A 2 10.02 12.46 -9.77
C THR A 2 9.67 12.57 -8.28
N GLN A 3 8.73 11.76 -7.81
CA GLN A 3 8.42 11.68 -6.39
C GLN A 3 9.65 11.16 -5.66
N THR A 4 10.23 11.97 -4.82
CA THR A 4 11.27 11.57 -3.87
C THR A 4 10.55 10.85 -2.73
N PHE A 5 10.42 9.52 -2.83
CA PHE A 5 10.07 8.71 -1.67
C PHE A 5 11.10 9.01 -0.59
N SER A 6 10.64 9.37 0.60
CA SER A 6 11.52 9.53 1.76
C SER A 6 12.36 8.26 1.86
N GLN A 7 13.69 8.39 1.76
CA GLN A 7 14.56 7.23 1.86
C GLN A 7 14.37 6.62 3.25
N SER A 8 13.62 5.52 3.31
CA SER A 8 13.57 4.67 4.49
C SER A 8 15.00 4.32 4.88
N THR A 9 15.33 4.44 6.16
CA THR A 9 16.64 4.00 6.66
C THR A 9 16.76 2.46 6.67
N ILE A 10 15.68 1.76 6.35
CA ILE A 10 15.61 0.30 6.30
C ILE A 10 16.28 -0.19 5.01
N PRO A 11 17.25 -1.13 5.10
CA PRO A 11 17.99 -1.60 3.94
C PRO A 11 17.23 -2.70 3.17
N PHE A 12 16.01 -2.45 2.73
CA PHE A 12 15.14 -3.43 2.05
C PHE A 12 15.83 -4.18 0.90
N LYS A 13 16.73 -3.53 0.16
CA LYS A 13 17.46 -4.15 -0.95
C LYS A 13 18.39 -5.28 -0.51
N ALA A 14 18.76 -5.31 0.77
CA ALA A 14 19.61 -6.36 1.35
C ALA A 14 18.81 -7.53 1.94
N TRP A 15 17.48 -7.44 1.98
CA TRP A 15 16.62 -8.49 2.52
C TRP A 15 16.29 -9.54 1.47
N ASP A 16 16.11 -10.78 1.91
CA ASP A 16 15.65 -11.86 1.04
C ASP A 16 14.16 -11.71 0.72
N LEU A 17 13.69 -12.35 -0.34
CA LEU A 17 12.30 -12.19 -0.82
C LEU A 17 11.28 -12.67 0.20
N ASP A 18 11.55 -13.76 0.91
CA ASP A 18 10.67 -14.27 1.96
C ASP A 18 10.49 -13.27 3.11
N LEU A 19 11.57 -12.60 3.53
CA LEU A 19 11.51 -11.56 4.54
C LEU A 19 10.75 -10.31 4.03
N LEU A 20 10.91 -9.94 2.78
CA LEU A 20 10.15 -8.83 2.17
C LEU A 20 8.66 -9.15 2.12
N VAL A 21 8.28 -10.36 1.69
CA VAL A 21 6.87 -10.82 1.70
C VAL A 21 6.32 -10.80 3.12
N ASP A 22 7.05 -11.33 4.10
CA ASP A 22 6.65 -11.31 5.51
C ASP A 22 6.47 -9.89 6.05
N TYR A 23 7.36 -8.97 5.67
CA TYR A 23 7.27 -7.57 6.07
C TYR A 23 6.02 -6.91 5.50
N VAL A 24 5.77 -7.05 4.21
CA VAL A 24 4.58 -6.50 3.55
C VAL A 24 3.31 -7.04 4.22
N LEU A 25 3.19 -8.35 4.38
CA LEU A 25 2.03 -9.00 5.00
C LEU A 25 1.79 -8.57 6.45
N LYS A 26 2.86 -8.58 7.26
CA LYS A 26 2.75 -8.42 8.72
C LYS A 26 2.78 -6.98 9.17
N PHE A 27 3.38 -6.10 8.39
CA PHE A 27 3.46 -4.68 8.68
C PHE A 27 2.45 -3.88 7.85
N HIS A 28 2.56 -3.87 6.52
CA HIS A 28 1.74 -3.02 5.67
C HIS A 28 0.28 -3.48 5.56
N HIS A 29 0.02 -4.75 5.19
CA HIS A 29 -1.37 -5.22 4.99
C HIS A 29 -2.19 -5.18 6.29
N ARG A 30 -1.59 -5.55 7.42
CA ARG A 30 -2.26 -5.44 8.73
C ARG A 30 -2.53 -4.00 9.11
N TYR A 31 -1.59 -3.10 8.82
CA TYR A 31 -1.76 -1.67 9.07
C TYR A 31 -2.89 -1.10 8.22
N ILE A 32 -2.89 -1.37 6.91
CA ILE A 32 -3.93 -0.92 5.97
C ILE A 32 -5.31 -1.31 6.46
N ARG A 33 -5.54 -2.58 6.78
CA ARG A 33 -6.85 -3.04 7.26
C ARG A 33 -7.26 -2.39 8.57
N LYS A 34 -6.37 -2.42 9.57
CA LYS A 34 -6.69 -1.89 10.90
C LYS A 34 -6.85 -0.38 10.90
N GLN A 35 -5.85 0.33 10.42
CA GLN A 35 -5.87 1.79 10.48
C GLN A 35 -6.82 2.40 9.44
N GLY A 36 -6.99 1.75 8.29
CA GLY A 36 -7.93 2.18 7.26
C GLY A 36 -9.37 2.22 7.78
N GLU A 37 -9.84 1.14 8.39
CA GLU A 37 -11.18 1.06 8.97
C GLU A 37 -11.40 2.10 10.08
N GLU A 38 -10.47 2.19 11.04
CA GLU A 38 -10.54 3.14 12.15
C GLU A 38 -10.58 4.59 11.64
N LEU A 39 -9.77 4.91 10.63
CA LEU A 39 -9.68 6.26 10.08
C LEU A 39 -10.90 6.63 9.23
N VAL A 40 -11.49 5.69 8.48
CA VAL A 40 -12.76 5.90 7.78
C VAL A 40 -13.87 6.30 8.76
N ILE A 41 -13.99 5.60 9.90
CA ILE A 41 -14.98 5.90 10.93
C ILE A 41 -14.77 7.31 11.50
N ARG A 42 -13.52 7.66 11.81
CA ARG A 42 -13.16 8.98 12.35
C ARG A 42 -13.45 10.11 11.37
N LEU A 43 -13.02 9.96 10.12
CA LEU A 43 -13.26 10.96 9.07
C LEU A 43 -14.77 11.16 8.80
N ASN A 44 -15.56 10.08 8.79
CA ASN A 44 -17.02 10.19 8.69
C ASN A 44 -17.64 10.98 9.85
N SER A 45 -17.16 10.76 11.08
CA SER A 45 -17.64 11.50 12.26
C SER A 45 -17.32 12.98 12.17
N LEU A 46 -16.09 13.33 11.71
CA LEU A 46 -15.69 14.72 11.52
C LEU A 46 -16.47 15.40 10.38
N ALA A 47 -16.71 14.72 9.28
CA ALA A 47 -17.43 15.24 8.13
C ALA A 47 -18.87 15.66 8.43
N ALA A 48 -19.48 15.13 9.52
CA ALA A 48 -20.80 15.55 9.98
C ALA A 48 -20.84 17.04 10.37
N ASN A 49 -19.74 17.58 10.88
CA ASN A 49 -19.59 18.98 11.25
C ASN A 49 -18.67 19.77 10.29
N HIS A 50 -17.96 19.06 9.41
CA HIS A 50 -16.97 19.58 8.47
C HIS A 50 -17.27 19.10 7.04
N PRO A 51 -18.29 19.68 6.36
CA PRO A 51 -18.72 19.22 5.03
C PRO A 51 -17.63 19.23 3.96
N GLU A 52 -16.60 20.06 4.13
CA GLU A 52 -15.42 20.11 3.26
C GLU A 52 -14.65 18.78 3.23
N LEU A 53 -14.78 17.96 4.26
CA LEU A 53 -14.16 16.63 4.33
C LEU A 53 -14.92 15.54 3.57
N ASN A 54 -16.17 15.78 3.13
CA ASN A 54 -16.97 14.73 2.48
C ASN A 54 -16.23 14.07 1.30
N ARG A 55 -15.58 14.86 0.45
CA ARG A 55 -14.82 14.33 -0.69
C ARG A 55 -13.59 13.54 -0.24
N VAL A 56 -12.93 13.95 0.83
CA VAL A 56 -11.80 13.22 1.43
C VAL A 56 -12.27 11.85 1.94
N VAL A 57 -13.41 11.84 2.63
CA VAL A 57 -14.05 10.61 3.11
C VAL A 57 -14.37 9.65 1.97
N ASP A 58 -14.94 10.14 0.88
CA ASP A 58 -15.31 9.32 -0.27
C ASP A 58 -14.06 8.72 -0.94
N HIS A 59 -13.03 9.52 -1.19
CA HIS A 59 -11.76 9.03 -1.74
C HIS A 59 -11.11 8.00 -0.82
N PHE A 60 -11.02 8.30 0.48
CA PHE A 60 -10.34 7.41 1.41
C PHE A 60 -11.10 6.10 1.67
N ARG A 61 -12.43 6.14 1.72
CA ARG A 61 -13.26 4.93 1.82
C ARG A 61 -13.05 4.00 0.62
N ASN A 62 -13.03 4.56 -0.59
CA ASN A 62 -12.77 3.78 -1.80
C ASN A 62 -11.35 3.21 -1.79
N SER A 63 -10.35 3.99 -1.35
CA SER A 63 -8.98 3.51 -1.17
C SER A 63 -8.92 2.27 -0.26
N VAL A 64 -9.52 2.34 0.92
CA VAL A 64 -9.50 1.21 1.87
C VAL A 64 -10.18 -0.04 1.28
N ALA A 65 -11.29 0.13 0.54
CA ALA A 65 -11.99 -0.98 -0.09
C ALA A 65 -11.16 -1.62 -1.23
N ASP A 66 -10.57 -0.81 -2.09
CA ASP A 66 -9.77 -1.28 -3.22
C ASP A 66 -8.47 -1.92 -2.72
N LEU A 67 -7.82 -1.34 -1.70
CA LEU A 67 -6.63 -1.91 -1.06
C LEU A 67 -6.89 -3.25 -0.37
N ASP A 68 -8.06 -3.47 0.24
CA ASP A 68 -8.37 -4.78 0.82
C ASP A 68 -8.47 -5.86 -0.27
N LEU A 69 -9.10 -5.56 -1.41
CA LEU A 69 -9.17 -6.47 -2.56
C LEU A 69 -7.78 -6.70 -3.18
N HIS A 70 -6.96 -5.65 -3.27
CA HIS A 70 -5.59 -5.72 -3.76
C HIS A 70 -4.73 -6.64 -2.88
N CYS A 71 -4.70 -6.41 -1.56
CA CYS A 71 -3.98 -7.25 -0.61
C CYS A 71 -4.43 -8.72 -0.68
N GLN A 72 -5.74 -9.00 -0.88
CA GLN A 72 -6.24 -10.36 -1.03
C GLN A 72 -5.69 -11.06 -2.28
N LYS A 73 -5.54 -10.35 -3.41
CA LYS A 73 -4.94 -10.92 -4.63
C LYS A 73 -3.47 -11.30 -4.39
N GLU A 74 -2.73 -10.47 -3.69
CA GLU A 74 -1.33 -10.73 -3.36
C GLU A 74 -1.18 -11.90 -2.39
N GLU A 75 -1.92 -11.87 -1.30
CA GLU A 75 -1.88 -12.90 -0.25
C GLU A 75 -2.27 -14.29 -0.74
N ASN A 76 -3.25 -14.36 -1.65
CA ASN A 76 -3.78 -15.65 -2.10
C ASN A 76 -3.18 -16.15 -3.41
N ILE A 77 -2.55 -15.29 -4.21
CA ILE A 77 -2.09 -15.65 -5.56
C ILE A 77 -0.61 -15.33 -5.76
N LEU A 78 -0.22 -14.05 -5.64
CA LEU A 78 1.11 -13.61 -6.06
C LEU A 78 2.20 -14.00 -5.07
N PHE A 79 2.01 -13.70 -3.79
CA PHE A 79 3.02 -13.95 -2.75
C PHE A 79 3.31 -15.44 -2.51
N PRO A 80 2.31 -16.35 -2.50
CA PRO A 80 2.60 -17.78 -2.45
C PRO A 80 3.52 -18.24 -3.58
N TYR A 81 3.31 -17.77 -4.80
CA TYR A 81 4.16 -18.12 -5.92
C TYR A 81 5.56 -17.49 -5.82
N ILE A 82 5.67 -16.23 -5.38
CA ILE A 82 6.98 -15.61 -5.12
C ILE A 82 7.79 -16.41 -4.09
N LEU A 83 7.13 -16.92 -3.06
CA LEU A 83 7.78 -17.79 -2.06
C LEU A 83 8.18 -19.14 -2.66
N ASP A 84 7.36 -19.72 -3.54
CA ASP A 84 7.67 -20.99 -4.20
C ASP A 84 8.92 -20.87 -5.08
N ILE A 85 9.02 -19.84 -5.93
CA ILE A 85 10.22 -19.61 -6.78
C ILE A 85 11.44 -19.26 -5.93
N PHE A 86 11.29 -18.48 -4.85
CA PHE A 86 12.38 -18.21 -3.92
C PHE A 86 12.89 -19.49 -3.27
N ASN A 87 12.02 -20.35 -2.75
CA ASN A 87 12.40 -21.62 -2.14
C ASN A 87 13.03 -22.59 -3.15
N ALA A 88 12.58 -22.57 -4.40
CA ALA A 88 13.18 -23.36 -5.46
C ALA A 88 14.63 -22.92 -5.74
N ALA A 89 14.85 -21.61 -5.82
CA ALA A 89 16.19 -21.05 -6.09
C ALA A 89 17.15 -21.26 -4.91
N GLU A 90 16.67 -21.05 -3.66
CA GLU A 90 17.52 -21.09 -2.48
C GLU A 90 17.79 -22.52 -1.99
N TYR A 91 16.80 -23.41 -2.07
CA TYR A 91 16.88 -24.76 -1.50
C TYR A 91 16.86 -25.88 -2.55
N GLY A 92 16.88 -25.54 -3.85
CA GLY A 92 16.88 -26.52 -4.94
C GLY A 92 15.58 -27.33 -5.04
N GLN A 93 14.46 -26.74 -4.62
CA GLN A 93 13.14 -27.37 -4.72
C GLN A 93 12.58 -27.23 -6.14
N GLU A 94 11.75 -28.17 -6.56
CA GLU A 94 10.98 -28.03 -7.78
C GLU A 94 9.77 -27.11 -7.53
N HIS A 95 9.50 -26.18 -8.45
CA HIS A 95 8.29 -25.40 -8.43
C HIS A 95 7.50 -25.59 -9.73
N ALA A 96 6.17 -25.50 -9.64
CA ALA A 96 5.33 -25.52 -10.82
C ALA A 96 5.36 -24.16 -11.53
N PRO A 97 5.29 -24.12 -12.87
CA PRO A 97 5.10 -22.86 -13.58
C PRO A 97 3.85 -22.14 -13.11
N PHE A 98 3.85 -20.81 -13.13
CA PHE A 98 2.66 -20.03 -12.79
C PHE A 98 1.49 -20.44 -13.67
N HIS A 99 0.29 -20.63 -13.08
CA HIS A 99 -0.88 -21.16 -13.76
C HIS A 99 -1.31 -20.38 -15.03
N CYS A 100 -0.92 -19.10 -15.14
CA CYS A 100 -1.12 -18.24 -16.32
C CYS A 100 0.15 -18.06 -17.16
N GLY A 101 1.18 -18.87 -16.97
CA GLY A 101 2.43 -18.88 -17.73
C GLY A 101 3.54 -18.05 -17.13
N THR A 102 3.26 -16.84 -16.65
CA THR A 102 4.26 -15.94 -16.03
C THR A 102 3.62 -15.03 -14.99
N ILE A 103 4.36 -14.68 -13.94
CA ILE A 103 3.93 -13.71 -12.93
C ILE A 103 3.92 -12.26 -13.41
N GLN A 104 4.48 -11.98 -14.60
CA GLN A 104 4.45 -10.63 -15.17
C GLN A 104 3.03 -10.06 -15.27
N HIS A 105 2.05 -10.89 -15.61
CA HIS A 105 0.67 -10.44 -15.75
C HIS A 105 0.04 -9.99 -14.42
N PRO A 106 0.04 -10.80 -13.34
CA PRO A 106 -0.46 -10.32 -12.05
C PRO A 106 0.38 -9.15 -11.50
N ILE A 107 1.69 -9.14 -11.66
CA ILE A 107 2.53 -7.99 -11.26
C ILE A 107 2.08 -6.71 -11.97
N ASN A 108 1.84 -6.75 -13.28
CA ASN A 108 1.36 -5.57 -14.01
C ASN A 108 0.00 -5.09 -13.49
N ALA A 109 -0.88 -6.01 -13.09
CA ALA A 109 -2.17 -5.66 -12.49
C ALA A 109 -1.98 -5.00 -11.11
N MET A 110 -1.09 -5.51 -10.26
CA MET A 110 -0.78 -4.89 -8.96
C MET A 110 -0.17 -3.51 -9.14
N MET A 111 0.76 -3.34 -10.07
CA MET A 111 1.35 -2.03 -10.38
C MET A 111 0.32 -1.02 -10.91
N ALA A 112 -0.71 -1.47 -11.63
CA ALA A 112 -1.82 -0.60 -12.06
C ALA A 112 -2.67 -0.16 -10.86
N ASP A 113 -3.06 -1.11 -9.97
CA ASP A 113 -3.76 -0.80 -8.72
C ASP A 113 -2.96 0.20 -7.86
N HIS A 114 -1.63 0.06 -7.80
CA HIS A 114 -0.73 1.00 -7.09
C HIS A 114 -0.77 2.41 -7.67
N ASN A 115 -0.76 2.55 -9.00
CA ASN A 115 -0.83 3.85 -9.64
C ASN A 115 -2.17 4.55 -9.35
N ASP A 116 -3.27 3.81 -9.39
CA ASP A 116 -4.60 4.35 -9.06
C ASP A 116 -4.64 4.85 -7.60
N GLU A 117 -4.01 4.13 -6.67
CA GLU A 117 -3.92 4.54 -5.28
C GLU A 117 -3.00 5.76 -5.05
N ILE A 118 -1.88 5.85 -5.77
CA ILE A 118 -1.02 7.03 -5.74
C ILE A 118 -1.82 8.27 -6.19
N GLU A 119 -2.50 8.21 -7.34
CA GLU A 119 -3.33 9.31 -7.85
C GLU A 119 -4.44 9.70 -6.87
N ARG A 120 -5.08 8.71 -6.24
CA ARG A 120 -6.13 8.92 -5.25
C ARG A 120 -5.60 9.66 -4.02
N HIS A 121 -4.44 9.25 -3.49
CA HIS A 121 -3.82 9.90 -2.33
C HIS A 121 -3.21 11.27 -2.66
N GLU A 122 -2.76 11.52 -3.89
CA GLU A 122 -2.42 12.86 -4.37
C GLU A 122 -3.67 13.77 -4.37
N ARG A 123 -4.82 13.22 -4.80
CA ARG A 123 -6.08 13.97 -4.74
C ARG A 123 -6.53 14.27 -3.31
N ILE A 124 -6.34 13.35 -2.37
CA ILE A 124 -6.60 13.59 -0.95
C ILE A 124 -5.68 14.70 -0.41
N ALA A 125 -4.39 14.68 -0.75
CA ALA A 125 -3.45 15.73 -0.36
C ALA A 125 -3.86 17.11 -0.88
N GLU A 126 -4.30 17.20 -2.13
CA GLU A 126 -4.84 18.45 -2.70
C GLU A 126 -6.07 18.96 -1.92
N LEU A 127 -7.02 18.07 -1.63
CA LEU A 127 -8.26 18.41 -0.92
C LEU A 127 -8.03 18.84 0.53
N THR A 128 -6.91 18.45 1.12
CA THR A 128 -6.54 18.74 2.51
C THR A 128 -5.40 19.75 2.66
N ASN A 129 -5.05 20.45 1.57
CA ASN A 129 -3.89 21.36 1.56
C ASN A 129 -2.64 20.69 2.15
N ASP A 130 -2.26 19.54 1.58
CA ASP A 130 -1.17 18.65 2.04
C ASP A 130 -1.32 18.26 3.53
N TYR A 131 -2.53 17.76 3.87
CA TYR A 131 -2.87 17.31 5.24
C TYR A 131 -2.73 18.40 6.31
N THR A 132 -2.93 19.65 5.92
CA THR A 132 -2.85 20.82 6.81
C THR A 132 -4.24 21.23 7.28
N ALA A 133 -4.47 21.17 8.59
CA ALA A 133 -5.72 21.58 9.17
C ALA A 133 -5.89 23.11 9.08
N PRO A 134 -7.15 23.61 8.91
CA PRO A 134 -7.44 25.04 8.96
C PRO A 134 -7.01 25.67 10.28
N GLU A 135 -6.74 26.98 10.27
CA GLU A 135 -6.44 27.73 11.49
C GLU A 135 -7.62 27.64 12.48
N GLY A 136 -7.32 27.30 13.73
CA GLY A 136 -8.33 27.13 14.77
C GLY A 136 -9.10 25.80 14.72
N ALA A 137 -8.69 24.86 13.85
CA ALA A 137 -9.30 23.53 13.82
C ALA A 137 -9.18 22.81 15.17
N GLU A 138 -10.18 22.02 15.49
CA GLU A 138 -10.20 21.22 16.72
C GLU A 138 -9.10 20.13 16.70
N PRO A 139 -8.60 19.69 17.88
CA PRO A 139 -7.52 18.71 17.97
C PRO A 139 -7.81 17.40 17.22
N GLU A 140 -9.06 16.97 17.19
CA GLU A 140 -9.46 15.73 16.50
C GLU A 140 -9.35 15.87 14.97
N TYR A 141 -9.66 17.04 14.42
CA TYR A 141 -9.47 17.34 13.00
C TYR A 141 -7.97 17.29 12.64
N VAL A 142 -7.13 17.98 13.44
CA VAL A 142 -5.68 18.00 13.25
C VAL A 142 -5.11 16.58 13.30
N LYS A 143 -5.55 15.80 14.29
CA LYS A 143 -5.12 14.40 14.44
C LYS A 143 -5.55 13.54 13.27
N ALA A 144 -6.77 13.67 12.80
CA ALA A 144 -7.26 12.88 11.68
C ALA A 144 -6.47 13.12 10.38
N LEU A 145 -6.10 14.37 10.08
CA LEU A 145 -5.24 14.66 8.93
C LEU A 145 -3.81 14.14 9.11
N ALA A 146 -3.26 14.20 10.32
CA ALA A 146 -1.95 13.62 10.62
C ALA A 146 -1.96 12.09 10.44
N ASP A 147 -3.00 11.41 10.92
CA ASP A 147 -3.17 9.96 10.77
C ASP A 147 -3.38 9.59 9.29
N LEU A 148 -4.10 10.41 8.52
CA LEU A 148 -4.31 10.23 7.09
C LEU A 148 -3.00 10.37 6.30
N ARG A 149 -2.16 11.33 6.66
CA ARG A 149 -0.80 11.47 6.12
C ARG A 149 0.06 10.25 6.43
N GLN A 150 0.02 9.78 7.68
CA GLN A 150 0.76 8.58 8.08
C GLN A 150 0.29 7.34 7.32
N PHE A 151 -1.01 7.23 7.05
CA PHE A 151 -1.55 6.14 6.23
C PHE A 151 -0.98 6.18 4.82
N ARG A 152 -0.99 7.35 4.17
CA ARG A 152 -0.37 7.53 2.85
C ARG A 152 1.11 7.16 2.86
N ASP A 153 1.87 7.63 3.85
CA ASP A 153 3.31 7.38 3.92
C ASP A 153 3.61 5.89 4.07
N ASN A 154 2.82 5.16 4.87
CA ASN A 154 2.89 3.71 4.98
C ASN A 154 2.55 3.00 3.67
N LEU A 155 1.48 3.42 2.99
CA LEU A 155 1.09 2.88 1.69
C LEU A 155 2.17 3.12 0.63
N PHE A 156 2.80 4.28 0.61
CA PHE A 156 3.84 4.58 -0.37
C PHE A 156 5.13 3.79 -0.12
N GLU A 157 5.47 3.50 1.15
CA GLU A 157 6.56 2.57 1.47
C GLU A 157 6.24 1.15 0.99
N HIS A 158 5.01 0.67 1.21
CA HIS A 158 4.51 -0.61 0.70
C HIS A 158 4.71 -0.70 -0.82
N ILE A 159 4.15 0.25 -1.57
CA ILE A 159 4.27 0.33 -3.03
C ILE A 159 5.74 0.35 -3.48
N PHE A 160 6.59 1.11 -2.79
CA PHE A 160 8.02 1.17 -3.10
C PHE A 160 8.71 -0.19 -2.92
N VAL A 161 8.45 -0.87 -1.80
CA VAL A 161 9.05 -2.18 -1.52
C VAL A 161 8.68 -3.20 -2.59
N GLU A 162 7.44 -3.18 -3.04
CA GLU A 162 6.97 -4.10 -4.07
C GLU A 162 7.44 -3.72 -5.47
N ASN A 163 7.15 -2.52 -5.92
CA ASN A 163 7.44 -2.11 -7.29
C ASN A 163 8.94 -2.03 -7.59
N GLU A 164 9.74 -1.52 -6.64
CA GLU A 164 11.15 -1.22 -6.88
C GLU A 164 12.10 -2.36 -6.43
N ILE A 165 11.62 -3.30 -5.60
CA ILE A 165 12.49 -4.32 -5.01
C ILE A 165 11.94 -5.72 -5.23
N MET A 166 10.74 -6.01 -4.71
CA MET A 166 10.23 -7.38 -4.62
C MET A 166 9.81 -7.92 -5.99
N PHE A 167 8.99 -7.20 -6.75
CA PHE A 167 8.51 -7.63 -8.06
C PHE A 167 9.64 -7.77 -9.10
N PRO A 168 10.57 -6.81 -9.24
CA PRO A 168 11.71 -7.00 -10.15
C PRO A 168 12.58 -8.22 -9.82
N ARG A 169 12.79 -8.50 -8.53
CA ARG A 169 13.57 -9.66 -8.10
C ARG A 169 12.84 -10.97 -8.35
N ALA A 170 11.53 -11.01 -8.09
CA ALA A 170 10.72 -12.18 -8.38
C ALA A 170 10.73 -12.54 -9.87
N LEU A 171 10.57 -11.53 -10.75
CA LEU A 171 10.67 -11.71 -12.20
C LEU A 171 12.04 -12.21 -12.68
N MET A 172 13.12 -11.85 -12.01
CA MET A 172 14.46 -12.36 -12.36
C MET A 172 14.68 -13.81 -11.92
N MET A 173 13.90 -14.30 -10.97
CA MET A 173 14.00 -15.67 -10.44
C MET A 173 13.05 -16.65 -11.15
N GLU A 174 12.01 -16.15 -11.85
CA GLU A 174 11.10 -16.97 -12.66
C GLU A 174 11.82 -17.56 -13.89
#